data_d2bd3937d4264f373094670873710dd7
#
_entry.id   d2bd3937d4264f373094670873710dd7
#
_cell.length_a   1.000
_cell.length_b   1.000
_cell.length_c   1.000
_cell.angle_alpha   90.00
_cell.angle_beta   90.00
_cell.angle_gamma   90.00
#
_symmetry.space_group_name_H-M   'P 1'
#
loop_
_entity.id
_entity.type
_entity.pdbx_description
1 polymer ?
#
loop_
_entity_poly.entity_id
_entity_poly.type
_entity_poly.pdbx_seq_one_letter_code
_entity_poly.pdbx_strand_id
1 'polypeptide(L)'
;MLTNVSLQVIPSVPESQIYPVVDAVIEYIQSTGIVHTVGPMETTMEGDLDELLKIVKRAQEICVERGAERVCSVVKIDYKPGGVTIDEKVGKYR
;
A
#
# COMPACT_ATOMS: atom_id res chain seq x y z
N MET A 1 -6.97 -17.10 -0.61
CA MET A 1 -5.97 -17.18 0.47
C MET A 1 -5.49 -15.80 0.81
N LEU A 2 -5.48 -15.46 2.08
CA LEU A 2 -5.08 -14.12 2.51
C LEU A 2 -3.57 -13.99 2.57
N THR A 3 -3.06 -12.92 1.95
CA THR A 3 -1.66 -12.53 1.95
C THR A 3 -1.57 -11.12 2.53
N ASN A 4 -0.48 -10.77 3.19
CA ASN A 4 -0.25 -9.39 3.59
C ASN A 4 0.80 -8.77 2.68
N VAL A 5 0.51 -7.57 2.19
CA VAL A 5 1.43 -6.77 1.38
C VAL A 5 1.50 -5.37 1.97
N SER A 6 2.69 -4.95 2.35
CA SER A 6 2.94 -3.57 2.77
C SER A 6 3.50 -2.79 1.60
N LEU A 7 3.02 -1.56 1.43
CA LEU A 7 3.47 -0.67 0.36
C LEU A 7 3.88 0.67 0.94
N GLN A 8 5.09 1.09 0.60
CA GLN A 8 5.56 2.46 0.82
C GLN A 8 5.95 3.02 -0.55
N VAL A 9 5.24 4.04 -1.01
CA VAL A 9 5.64 4.76 -2.23
C VAL A 9 6.54 5.93 -1.85
N ILE A 10 7.61 6.12 -2.61
CA ILE A 10 8.56 7.22 -2.42
C ILE A 10 8.62 8.00 -3.72
N PRO A 11 7.66 8.91 -3.94
CA PRO A 11 7.58 9.65 -5.21
C PRO A 11 8.62 10.77 -5.26
N SER A 12 9.22 10.95 -6.44
CA SER A 12 10.14 12.07 -6.69
C SER A 12 9.33 13.29 -7.07
N VAL A 13 8.98 14.08 -6.07
CA VAL A 13 8.21 15.32 -6.17
C VAL A 13 8.80 16.35 -5.22
N PRO A 14 8.49 17.66 -5.38
CA PRO A 14 8.86 18.64 -4.37
C PRO A 14 8.29 18.27 -3.01
N GLU A 15 9.00 18.58 -1.94
CA GLU A 15 8.61 18.18 -0.59
C GLU A 15 7.17 18.56 -0.25
N SER A 16 6.73 19.75 -0.67
CA SER A 16 5.35 20.20 -0.43
C SER A 16 4.29 19.31 -1.09
N GLN A 17 4.69 18.45 -2.03
CA GLN A 17 3.78 17.57 -2.76
C GLN A 17 3.83 16.12 -2.27
N ILE A 18 4.73 15.77 -1.35
CA ILE A 18 4.87 14.39 -0.89
C ILE A 18 3.57 13.89 -0.28
N TYR A 19 3.03 14.58 0.73
CA TYR A 19 1.80 14.13 1.37
C TYR A 19 0.60 14.13 0.43
N PRO A 20 0.36 15.14 -0.41
CA PRO A 20 -0.73 15.07 -1.38
C PRO A 20 -0.65 13.86 -2.32
N VAL A 21 0.55 13.51 -2.78
CA VAL A 21 0.72 12.33 -3.65
C VAL A 21 0.48 11.04 -2.88
N VAL A 22 1.05 10.91 -1.69
CA VAL A 22 0.84 9.74 -0.83
C VAL A 22 -0.64 9.60 -0.47
N ASP A 23 -1.30 10.71 -0.15
CA ASP A 23 -2.74 10.71 0.18
C ASP A 23 -3.57 10.19 -1.00
N ALA A 24 -3.22 10.55 -2.23
CA ALA A 24 -3.92 10.07 -3.41
C ALA A 24 -3.82 8.53 -3.54
N VAL A 25 -2.66 7.97 -3.21
CA VAL A 25 -2.47 6.50 -3.18
C VAL A 25 -3.33 5.88 -2.09
N ILE A 26 -3.32 6.45 -0.89
CA ILE A 26 -4.12 5.95 0.24
C ILE A 26 -5.61 6.00 -0.09
N GLU A 27 -6.09 7.10 -0.65
CA GLU A 27 -7.50 7.24 -1.06
C GLU A 27 -7.89 6.16 -2.08
N TYR A 28 -7.01 5.87 -3.02
CA TYR A 28 -7.24 4.79 -3.96
C TYR A 28 -7.35 3.44 -3.25
N ILE A 29 -6.42 3.13 -2.35
CA ILE A 29 -6.45 1.87 -1.58
C ILE A 29 -7.77 1.77 -0.81
N GLN A 30 -8.19 2.84 -0.16
CA GLN A 30 -9.47 2.88 0.56
C GLN A 30 -10.64 2.61 -0.38
N SER A 31 -10.60 3.15 -1.59
CA SER A 31 -11.67 3.00 -2.58
C SER A 31 -11.84 1.55 -3.07
N THR A 32 -10.80 0.72 -2.95
CA THR A 32 -10.86 -0.68 -3.37
C THR A 32 -11.66 -1.55 -2.40
N GLY A 33 -11.89 -1.07 -1.17
CA GLY A 33 -12.56 -1.86 -0.14
C GLY A 33 -11.68 -2.95 0.47
N ILE A 34 -10.41 -3.05 0.08
CA ILE A 34 -9.51 -4.07 0.64
C ILE A 34 -9.27 -3.81 2.14
N VAL A 35 -9.13 -4.89 2.92
CA VAL A 35 -8.74 -4.75 4.32
C VAL A 35 -7.32 -4.18 4.37
N HIS A 36 -7.14 -3.10 5.11
CA HIS A 36 -5.84 -2.44 5.18
C HIS A 36 -5.68 -1.63 6.47
N THR A 37 -4.44 -1.32 6.78
CA THR A 37 -4.06 -0.42 7.87
C THR A 37 -3.11 0.63 7.32
N VAL A 38 -3.49 1.89 7.46
CA VAL A 38 -2.61 3.01 7.11
C VAL A 38 -1.69 3.27 8.29
N GLY A 39 -0.41 3.03 8.09
CA GLY A 39 0.61 3.33 9.09
C GLY A 39 1.30 4.64 8.79
N PRO A 40 2.19 5.10 9.70
CA PRO A 40 2.90 6.38 9.51
C PRO A 40 3.93 6.34 8.39
N MET A 41 4.39 5.17 7.98
CA MET A 41 5.43 5.02 6.97
C MET A 41 5.05 4.10 5.83
N GLU A 42 4.02 3.30 5.98
CA GLU A 42 3.57 2.34 4.96
C GLU A 42 2.13 1.97 5.19
N THR A 43 1.48 1.48 4.15
CA THR A 43 0.12 0.91 4.24
C THR A 43 0.22 -0.59 4.08
N THR A 44 -0.35 -1.33 5.00
CA THR A 44 -0.40 -2.80 4.94
C THR A 44 -1.78 -3.24 4.49
N MET A 45 -1.80 -4.08 3.47
CA MET A 45 -3.04 -4.58 2.86
C MET A 45 -3.16 -6.08 3.08
N GLU A 46 -4.39 -6.55 3.14
CA GLU A 46 -4.70 -7.96 3.30
C GLU A 46 -5.67 -8.41 2.22
N GLY A 47 -5.34 -9.48 1.54
CA GLY A 47 -6.20 -9.99 0.48
C GLY A 47 -5.49 -11.00 -0.40
N ASP A 48 -6.10 -11.29 -1.55
CA ASP A 48 -5.50 -12.17 -2.54
C ASP A 48 -4.29 -11.48 -3.18
N LEU A 49 -3.20 -12.22 -3.32
CA LEU A 49 -1.93 -11.65 -3.82
C LEU A 49 -2.08 -10.97 -5.17
N ASP A 50 -2.81 -11.57 -6.11
CA ASP A 50 -2.99 -10.98 -7.44
C ASP A 50 -3.69 -9.63 -7.35
N GLU A 51 -4.70 -9.51 -6.50
CA GLU A 51 -5.40 -8.25 -6.28
C GLU A 51 -4.49 -7.21 -5.63
N LEU A 52 -3.72 -7.62 -4.63
CA LEU A 52 -2.80 -6.72 -3.93
C LEU A 52 -1.71 -6.20 -4.85
N LEU A 53 -1.18 -7.06 -5.74
CA LEU A 53 -0.17 -6.65 -6.71
C LEU A 53 -0.74 -5.69 -7.75
N LYS A 54 -2.00 -5.83 -8.15
CA LYS A 54 -2.67 -4.87 -9.02
C LYS A 54 -2.76 -3.50 -8.35
N ILE A 55 -3.07 -3.48 -7.05
CA ILE A 55 -3.11 -2.24 -6.27
C ILE A 55 -1.72 -1.60 -6.22
N VAL A 56 -0.68 -2.39 -5.97
CA VAL A 56 0.69 -1.89 -5.96
C VAL A 56 1.06 -1.26 -7.30
N LYS A 57 0.72 -1.93 -8.40
CA LYS A 57 0.96 -1.41 -9.75
C LYS A 57 0.26 -0.08 -9.97
N ARG A 58 -1.04 -0.02 -9.64
CA ARG A 58 -1.83 1.19 -9.82
C ARG A 58 -1.30 2.36 -8.98
N ALA A 59 -0.79 2.08 -7.80
CA ALA A 59 -0.21 3.09 -6.93
C ALA A 59 0.96 3.82 -7.61
N GLN A 60 1.80 3.11 -8.37
CA GLN A 60 2.89 3.73 -9.12
C GLN A 60 2.35 4.69 -10.18
N GLU A 61 1.33 4.25 -10.91
CA GLU A 61 0.70 5.07 -11.94
C GLU A 61 0.09 6.35 -11.37
N ILE A 62 -0.56 6.24 -10.20
CA ILE A 62 -1.14 7.40 -9.51
C ILE A 62 -0.06 8.42 -9.18
N CYS A 63 1.08 7.98 -8.65
CA CYS A 63 2.19 8.89 -8.35
C CYS A 63 2.64 9.65 -9.59
N VAL A 64 2.78 8.98 -10.71
CA VAL A 64 3.19 9.61 -11.98
C VAL A 64 2.11 10.58 -12.48
N GLU A 65 0.84 10.19 -12.38
CA GLU A 65 -0.28 11.06 -12.76
C GLU A 65 -0.33 12.34 -11.93
N ARG A 66 0.19 12.27 -10.69
CA ARG A 66 0.27 13.41 -9.78
C ARG A 66 1.56 14.20 -9.88
N GLY A 67 2.37 13.91 -10.91
CA GLY A 67 3.55 14.70 -11.23
C GLY A 67 4.88 14.10 -10.79
N ALA A 68 4.91 12.89 -10.25
CA ALA A 68 6.18 12.27 -9.90
C ALA A 68 6.99 11.93 -11.16
N GLU A 69 8.23 12.36 -11.20
CA GLU A 69 9.16 12.03 -12.28
C GLU A 69 9.68 10.61 -12.14
N ARG A 70 9.67 10.10 -10.93
CA ARG A 70 10.15 8.77 -10.60
C ARG A 70 9.45 8.30 -9.33
N VAL A 71 9.19 7.02 -9.24
CA VAL A 71 8.63 6.42 -8.00
C VAL A 71 9.54 5.28 -7.60
N CYS A 72 10.08 5.36 -6.39
CA CYS A 72 10.73 4.23 -5.76
C CYS A 72 9.74 3.68 -4.74
N SER A 73 9.52 2.39 -4.72
CA SER A 73 8.58 1.79 -3.77
C SER A 73 9.24 0.65 -3.03
N VAL A 74 8.88 0.54 -1.74
CA VAL A 74 9.26 -0.60 -0.93
C VAL A 74 8.03 -1.45 -0.74
N VAL A 75 8.12 -2.72 -1.10
CA VAL A 75 7.01 -3.67 -1.00
C VAL A 75 7.48 -4.87 -0.19
N LYS A 76 6.72 -5.17 0.86
CA LYS A 76 6.97 -6.38 1.66
C LYS A 76 5.77 -7.30 1.49
N ILE A 77 6.06 -8.56 1.23
CA ILE A 77 5.03 -9.57 1.03
C ILE A 77 5.22 -10.66 2.08
N ASP A 78 4.17 -10.91 2.86
CA ASP A 78 4.11 -12.05 3.76
C ASP A 78 3.12 -13.06 3.18
N TYR A 79 3.67 -14.11 2.62
CA TYR A 79 2.93 -15.16 1.92
C TYR A 79 3.10 -16.49 2.65
N LYS A 80 2.01 -17.03 3.15
CA LYS A 80 2.01 -18.31 3.87
C LYS A 80 0.86 -19.18 3.36
N PRO A 81 1.13 -20.42 2.94
CA PRO A 81 0.05 -21.35 2.64
C PRO A 81 -0.94 -21.45 3.81
N GLY A 82 -2.22 -21.29 3.53
CA GLY A 82 -3.25 -21.22 4.56
C GLY A 82 -3.60 -19.80 4.99
N GLY A 83 -2.78 -18.83 4.64
CA GLY A 83 -3.09 -17.42 4.86
C GLY A 83 -2.46 -16.80 6.09
N VAL A 84 -2.37 -15.47 6.06
CA VAL A 84 -1.95 -14.63 7.20
C VAL A 84 -2.91 -13.46 7.29
N THR A 85 -3.11 -12.94 8.49
CA THR A 85 -3.98 -11.78 8.70
C THR A 85 -3.24 -10.66 9.44
N ILE A 86 -3.66 -9.44 9.20
CA ILE A 86 -3.16 -8.27 9.93
C ILE A 86 -3.52 -8.43 11.42
N ASP A 87 -4.75 -8.87 11.68
CA ASP A 87 -5.26 -8.98 13.05
C ASP A 87 -4.43 -9.94 13.91
N GLU A 88 -4.04 -11.10 13.38
CA GLU A 88 -3.20 -12.03 14.15
C GLU A 88 -1.84 -11.45 14.55
N LYS A 89 -1.35 -10.46 13.78
CA LYS A 89 -0.07 -9.82 14.04
C LYS A 89 -0.18 -8.68 15.05
N VAL A 90 -1.21 -7.85 14.92
CA VAL A 90 -1.29 -6.58 15.67
C VAL A 90 -2.56 -6.43 16.50
N GLY A 91 -3.49 -7.37 16.43
CA GLY A 91 -4.76 -7.28 17.14
C GLY A 91 -4.58 -7.04 18.66
N LYS A 92 -3.57 -7.66 19.25
CA LYS A 92 -3.25 -7.50 20.67
C LYS A 92 -2.74 -6.11 21.05
N TYR A 93 -2.40 -5.29 20.07
CA TYR A 93 -1.88 -3.92 20.29
C TYR A 93 -2.93 -2.84 20.06
N ARG A 94 -4.15 -3.22 19.75
CA ARG A 94 -5.24 -2.28 19.46
C ARG A 94 -6.21 -2.19 20.61
#